data_c17dc69f938b28a1f44d97ef68cebbee
#
_entry.id   c17dc69f938b28a1f44d97ef68cebbee
#
_cell.length_a   1.000
_cell.length_b   1.000
_cell.length_c   1.000
_cell.angle_alpha   90.00
_cell.angle_beta   90.00
_cell.angle_gamma   90.00
#
_symmetry.space_group_name_H-M   'P 1'
#
loop_
_entity.id
_entity.type
_entity.pdbx_description
1 polymer ?
#
loop_
_entity_poly.entity_id
_entity_poly.type
_entity_poly.pdbx_seq_one_letter_code
_entity_poly.pdbx_strand_id
1 'polypeptide(L)'
;MHDHAMLSADERGRYARHLILPEVGSAGQLRLKSASVLCVGSGGLGSPLLLYLAAAGVGRIGIVDGDVVELSNLQRQVIHSSSGVGGSKARSAAARIHDLNPHCQVEVHEHMLDVGNALDLIGAYDLVCDGTDNFPSRYLINDACVLLGKPLVYGSVQRVDGQVSVFNRTPTSHNYRDLLPEPPPPDAVPSCSEAGVMGVMPGLIGLLQATEAIKLITGIGECLDGRLLVVDALAMRFRELTLRVDPDRPKVESLIDYRQFCRPASSEMEAITVMELKVLLDSAPDEIALVDVRNPAEAEVASIEGSHLVPLASLESGEAIDRIRALAEGRRLLVHCKLGGRSARAVELL
;
A
#
# COMPACT_ATOMS: atom_id res chain seq x y z
N MET A 1 10.11 18.59 -31.35
CA MET A 1 10.52 19.89 -30.78
C MET A 1 9.73 20.01 -29.50
N HIS A 2 10.30 19.62 -28.35
CA HIS A 2 9.67 19.89 -27.06
C HIS A 2 9.86 21.38 -26.77
N ASP A 3 8.75 22.08 -26.71
CA ASP A 3 8.68 23.44 -26.21
C ASP A 3 9.30 23.43 -24.80
N HIS A 4 10.45 24.07 -24.61
CA HIS A 4 11.11 24.15 -23.30
C HIS A 4 10.20 25.02 -22.41
N ALA A 5 9.30 24.37 -21.69
CA ALA A 5 8.38 25.00 -20.76
C ALA A 5 9.17 25.86 -19.77
N MET A 6 9.21 27.18 -19.98
CA MET A 6 9.82 28.09 -19.00
C MET A 6 8.93 28.17 -17.76
N LEU A 7 9.55 28.42 -16.60
CA LEU A 7 8.80 28.72 -15.38
C LEU A 7 8.13 30.10 -15.52
N SER A 8 6.85 30.17 -15.19
CA SER A 8 6.13 31.44 -15.06
C SER A 8 6.68 32.29 -13.92
N ALA A 9 6.26 33.54 -13.81
CA ALA A 9 6.67 34.41 -12.69
C ALA A 9 6.16 33.86 -11.34
N ASP A 10 4.93 33.34 -11.32
CA ASP A 10 4.34 32.72 -10.13
C ASP A 10 5.08 31.43 -9.73
N GLU A 11 5.39 30.57 -10.68
CA GLU A 11 6.20 29.36 -10.44
C GLU A 11 7.60 29.70 -9.91
N ARG A 12 8.24 30.72 -10.43
CA ARG A 12 9.54 31.18 -9.90
C ARG A 12 9.43 31.67 -8.45
N GLY A 13 8.36 32.38 -8.12
CA GLY A 13 8.07 32.77 -6.73
C GLY A 13 7.84 31.57 -5.83
N ARG A 14 7.01 30.63 -6.28
CA ARG A 14 6.64 29.39 -5.55
C ARG A 14 7.86 28.51 -5.29
N TYR A 15 8.69 28.28 -6.29
CA TYR A 15 9.84 27.37 -6.21
C TYR A 15 11.16 28.09 -5.89
N ALA A 16 11.12 29.33 -5.43
CA ALA A 16 12.31 30.13 -5.19
C ALA A 16 13.36 29.41 -4.33
N ARG A 17 12.94 28.61 -3.34
CA ARG A 17 13.85 27.85 -2.47
C ARG A 17 14.54 26.70 -3.20
N HIS A 18 13.91 26.07 -4.17
CA HIS A 18 14.53 25.08 -5.07
C HIS A 18 15.48 25.76 -6.06
N LEU A 19 15.10 26.91 -6.58
CA LEU A 19 15.88 27.62 -7.60
C LEU A 19 17.25 28.12 -7.08
N ILE A 20 17.34 28.48 -5.79
CA ILE A 20 18.60 28.91 -5.16
C ILE A 20 19.44 27.73 -4.63
N LEU A 21 18.89 26.52 -4.59
CA LEU A 21 19.62 25.32 -4.17
C LEU A 21 20.48 24.84 -5.35
N PRO A 22 21.84 24.84 -5.24
CA PRO A 22 22.71 24.52 -6.38
C PRO A 22 22.45 23.17 -7.01
N GLU A 23 22.06 22.18 -6.23
CA GLU A 23 21.79 20.82 -6.66
C GLU A 23 20.53 20.73 -7.53
N VAL A 24 19.52 21.55 -7.29
CA VAL A 24 18.27 21.59 -8.04
C VAL A 24 18.31 22.64 -9.13
N GLY A 25 18.44 23.92 -8.74
CA GLY A 25 18.47 25.06 -9.63
C GLY A 25 17.28 25.14 -10.60
N SER A 26 17.41 25.96 -11.62
CA SER A 26 16.39 26.06 -12.66
C SER A 26 16.27 24.80 -13.51
N ALA A 27 17.37 24.09 -13.75
CA ALA A 27 17.36 22.86 -14.55
C ALA A 27 16.61 21.72 -13.86
N GLY A 28 16.82 21.51 -12.57
CA GLY A 28 16.09 20.52 -11.77
C GLY A 28 14.61 20.86 -11.67
N GLN A 29 14.27 22.15 -11.46
CA GLN A 29 12.88 22.57 -11.39
C GLN A 29 12.13 22.39 -12.71
N LEU A 30 12.79 22.60 -13.86
CA LEU A 30 12.22 22.33 -15.17
C LEU A 30 12.00 20.83 -15.42
N ARG A 31 12.92 19.98 -14.92
CA ARG A 31 12.71 18.52 -14.95
C ARG A 31 11.51 18.10 -14.12
N LEU A 32 11.32 18.66 -12.90
CA LEU A 32 10.13 18.42 -12.09
C LEU A 32 8.85 18.83 -12.83
N LYS A 33 8.83 20.03 -13.42
CA LYS A 33 7.68 20.53 -14.19
C LYS A 33 7.34 19.67 -15.39
N SER A 34 8.33 19.05 -16.02
CA SER A 34 8.12 18.21 -17.21
C SER A 34 7.80 16.76 -16.87
N ALA A 35 8.01 16.36 -15.63
CA ALA A 35 7.85 14.97 -15.20
C ALA A 35 6.39 14.60 -14.95
N SER A 36 6.11 13.31 -15.12
CA SER A 36 4.84 12.69 -14.80
C SER A 36 5.02 11.52 -13.83
N VAL A 37 4.27 11.52 -12.74
CA VAL A 37 4.35 10.51 -11.67
C VAL A 37 3.00 9.87 -11.45
N LEU A 38 2.93 8.54 -11.48
CA LEU A 38 1.76 7.78 -11.06
C LEU A 38 1.91 7.37 -9.60
N CYS A 39 1.00 7.78 -8.74
CA CYS A 39 0.87 7.32 -7.37
C CYS A 39 -0.26 6.29 -7.29
N VAL A 40 0.06 5.05 -6.96
CA VAL A 40 -0.92 3.99 -6.73
C VAL A 40 -1.23 3.94 -5.24
N GLY A 41 -2.42 4.38 -4.88
CA GLY A 41 -2.87 4.56 -3.49
C GLY A 41 -2.64 5.98 -2.97
N SER A 42 -3.70 6.60 -2.47
CA SER A 42 -3.69 7.91 -1.80
C SER A 42 -3.94 7.78 -0.28
N GLY A 43 -3.59 6.61 0.26
CA GLY A 43 -3.69 6.26 1.68
C GLY A 43 -2.61 6.89 2.55
N GLY A 44 -2.11 6.12 3.53
CA GLY A 44 -1.12 6.61 4.52
C GLY A 44 0.22 7.01 3.89
N LEU A 45 0.77 6.18 3.00
CA LEU A 45 2.00 6.45 2.25
C LEU A 45 1.77 7.53 1.18
N GLY A 46 0.70 7.37 0.40
CA GLY A 46 0.37 8.30 -0.68
C GLY A 46 0.07 9.72 -0.21
N SER A 47 -0.48 9.91 1.00
CA SER A 47 -0.82 11.24 1.55
C SER A 47 0.37 12.20 1.56
N PRO A 48 1.45 11.96 2.29
CA PRO A 48 2.61 12.85 2.29
C PRO A 48 3.35 12.84 0.95
N LEU A 49 3.46 11.69 0.31
CA LEU A 49 4.08 11.56 -1.01
C LEU A 49 3.46 12.52 -2.02
N LEU A 50 2.15 12.48 -2.22
CA LEU A 50 1.41 13.34 -3.13
C LEU A 50 1.56 14.83 -2.80
N LEU A 51 1.45 15.18 -1.51
CA LEU A 51 1.59 16.57 -1.06
C LEU A 51 2.97 17.13 -1.40
N TYR A 52 4.04 16.38 -1.16
CA TYR A 52 5.41 16.86 -1.40
C TYR A 52 5.80 16.83 -2.88
N LEU A 53 5.30 15.88 -3.68
CA LEU A 53 5.48 15.92 -5.13
C LEU A 53 4.80 17.14 -5.75
N ALA A 54 3.58 17.44 -5.31
CA ALA A 54 2.86 18.63 -5.75
C ALA A 54 3.55 19.93 -5.31
N ALA A 55 3.97 20.01 -4.04
CA ALA A 55 4.68 21.17 -3.50
C ALA A 55 6.03 21.38 -4.21
N ALA A 56 6.73 20.31 -4.59
CA ALA A 56 7.98 20.36 -5.35
C ALA A 56 7.77 20.81 -6.81
N GLY A 57 6.55 20.76 -7.32
CA GLY A 57 6.23 21.20 -8.67
C GLY A 57 6.38 20.14 -9.74
N VAL A 58 6.06 18.88 -9.42
CA VAL A 58 5.86 17.83 -10.43
C VAL A 58 4.70 18.25 -11.34
N GLY A 59 4.95 18.26 -12.66
CA GLY A 59 4.00 18.83 -13.61
C GLY A 59 2.72 18.04 -13.76
N ARG A 60 2.80 16.69 -13.76
CA ARG A 60 1.64 15.80 -13.90
C ARG A 60 1.68 14.69 -12.85
N ILE A 61 0.61 14.55 -12.09
CA ILE A 61 0.44 13.50 -11.09
C ILE A 61 -0.83 12.70 -11.39
N GLY A 62 -0.69 11.40 -11.61
CA GLY A 62 -1.80 10.46 -11.66
C GLY A 62 -2.05 9.87 -10.28
N ILE A 63 -3.31 9.74 -9.89
CA ILE A 63 -3.72 9.12 -8.64
C ILE A 63 -4.65 7.95 -8.96
N VAL A 64 -4.24 6.73 -8.62
CA VAL A 64 -5.08 5.53 -8.74
C VAL A 64 -5.50 5.09 -7.34
N ASP A 65 -6.79 5.22 -7.03
CA ASP A 65 -7.37 4.78 -5.75
C ASP A 65 -8.88 4.58 -5.92
N GLY A 66 -9.36 3.37 -5.67
CA GLY A 66 -10.78 3.01 -5.79
C GLY A 66 -11.56 3.10 -4.47
N ASP A 67 -10.90 3.49 -3.36
CA ASP A 67 -11.51 3.51 -2.04
C ASP A 67 -12.24 4.84 -1.75
N VAL A 68 -13.04 4.81 -0.68
CA VAL A 68 -13.63 5.98 -0.05
C VAL A 68 -12.87 6.36 1.23
N VAL A 69 -12.96 7.62 1.61
CA VAL A 69 -12.39 8.12 2.88
C VAL A 69 -13.21 7.61 4.06
N GLU A 70 -12.57 6.95 5.00
CA GLU A 70 -13.17 6.49 6.24
C GLU A 70 -12.63 7.29 7.44
N LEU A 71 -13.43 7.42 8.50
CA LEU A 71 -13.01 8.11 9.72
C LEU A 71 -11.74 7.50 10.33
N SER A 72 -11.66 6.17 10.31
CA SER A 72 -10.49 5.39 10.80
C SER A 72 -9.21 5.65 10.02
N ASN A 73 -9.31 6.21 8.81
CA ASN A 73 -8.16 6.52 7.97
C ASN A 73 -7.45 7.82 8.41
N LEU A 74 -8.19 8.78 8.96
CA LEU A 74 -7.73 10.16 9.19
C LEU A 74 -6.56 10.26 10.19
N GLN A 75 -6.34 9.25 11.02
CA GLN A 75 -5.19 9.21 11.93
C GLN A 75 -3.82 9.09 11.21
N ARG A 76 -3.82 8.74 9.89
CA ARG A 76 -2.58 8.59 9.10
C ARG A 76 -2.69 9.08 7.65
N GLN A 77 -3.88 9.27 7.12
CA GLN A 77 -4.12 9.70 5.73
C GLN A 77 -4.38 11.21 5.69
N VAL A 78 -3.34 11.98 6.00
CA VAL A 78 -3.40 13.43 6.28
C VAL A 78 -3.76 14.32 5.07
N ILE A 79 -3.83 13.77 3.86
CA ILE A 79 -4.29 14.47 2.67
C ILE A 79 -5.82 14.64 2.67
N HIS A 80 -6.54 13.76 3.38
CA HIS A 80 -7.99 13.80 3.50
C HIS A 80 -8.44 14.61 4.69
N SER A 81 -9.74 14.92 4.76
CA SER A 81 -10.37 15.71 5.82
C SER A 81 -11.61 15.03 6.37
N SER A 82 -12.02 15.41 7.58
CA SER A 82 -13.26 14.91 8.20
C SER A 82 -14.51 15.21 7.36
N SER A 83 -14.54 16.33 6.66
CA SER A 83 -15.65 16.70 5.75
C SER A 83 -15.68 15.84 4.47
N GLY A 84 -14.59 15.11 4.16
CA GLY A 84 -14.47 14.23 3.00
C GLY A 84 -14.86 12.78 3.29
N VAL A 85 -15.23 12.41 4.51
CA VAL A 85 -15.63 11.05 4.87
C VAL A 85 -16.80 10.58 4.01
N GLY A 86 -16.67 9.38 3.42
CA GLY A 86 -17.61 8.80 2.46
C GLY A 86 -17.37 9.19 1.00
N GLY A 87 -16.52 10.18 0.74
CA GLY A 87 -16.11 10.59 -0.62
C GLY A 87 -14.92 9.79 -1.14
N SER A 88 -14.69 9.85 -2.46
CA SER A 88 -13.56 9.20 -3.14
C SER A 88 -12.22 9.71 -2.59
N LYS A 89 -11.30 8.79 -2.23
CA LYS A 89 -9.94 9.15 -1.81
C LYS A 89 -9.18 9.87 -2.92
N ALA A 90 -9.25 9.37 -4.15
CA ALA A 90 -8.54 9.96 -5.27
C ALA A 90 -9.00 11.40 -5.56
N ARG A 91 -10.31 11.68 -5.54
CA ARG A 91 -10.85 13.05 -5.69
C ARG A 91 -10.47 13.95 -4.51
N SER A 92 -10.54 13.45 -3.30
CA SER A 92 -10.15 14.19 -2.09
C SER A 92 -8.67 14.61 -2.16
N ALA A 93 -7.80 13.69 -2.57
CA ALA A 93 -6.37 13.97 -2.76
C ALA A 93 -6.13 15.00 -3.89
N ALA A 94 -6.81 14.87 -5.04
CA ALA A 94 -6.70 15.80 -6.15
C ALA A 94 -7.12 17.23 -5.77
N ALA A 95 -8.23 17.37 -5.04
CA ALA A 95 -8.68 18.66 -4.54
C ALA A 95 -7.65 19.33 -3.62
N ARG A 96 -7.03 18.54 -2.74
CA ARG A 96 -5.99 19.02 -1.82
C ARG A 96 -4.71 19.42 -2.54
N ILE A 97 -4.32 18.67 -3.58
CA ILE A 97 -3.16 19.02 -4.42
C ILE A 97 -3.44 20.32 -5.18
N HIS A 98 -4.62 20.49 -5.76
CA HIS A 98 -4.97 21.70 -6.47
C HIS A 98 -4.94 22.94 -5.57
N ASP A 99 -5.44 22.83 -4.33
CA ASP A 99 -5.38 23.89 -3.33
C ASP A 99 -3.91 24.23 -2.96
N LEU A 100 -3.05 23.22 -2.85
CA LEU A 100 -1.64 23.38 -2.50
C LEU A 100 -0.83 23.97 -3.67
N ASN A 101 -1.03 23.46 -4.89
CA ASN A 101 -0.29 23.86 -6.08
C ASN A 101 -1.14 23.75 -7.37
N PRO A 102 -1.74 24.86 -7.81
CA PRO A 102 -2.60 24.86 -9.01
C PRO A 102 -1.83 24.65 -10.34
N HIS A 103 -0.50 24.68 -10.33
CA HIS A 103 0.32 24.39 -11.52
C HIS A 103 0.53 22.90 -11.77
N CYS A 104 0.17 22.05 -10.81
CA CYS A 104 0.25 20.61 -10.95
C CYS A 104 -1.01 20.07 -11.63
N GLN A 105 -0.84 19.42 -12.78
CA GLN A 105 -1.94 18.73 -13.46
C GLN A 105 -2.20 17.40 -12.73
N VAL A 106 -3.44 17.20 -12.25
CA VAL A 106 -3.82 15.97 -11.54
C VAL A 106 -4.82 15.17 -12.37
N GLU A 107 -4.49 13.90 -12.61
CA GLU A 107 -5.36 12.92 -13.26
C GLU A 107 -5.88 11.94 -12.22
N VAL A 108 -7.20 11.78 -12.15
CA VAL A 108 -7.88 10.96 -11.13
C VAL A 108 -8.41 9.69 -11.76
N HIS A 109 -7.99 8.55 -11.22
CA HIS A 109 -8.43 7.22 -11.60
C HIS A 109 -9.13 6.57 -10.40
N GLU A 110 -10.48 6.65 -10.37
CA GLU A 110 -11.33 6.17 -9.25
C GLU A 110 -11.63 4.67 -9.36
N HIS A 111 -10.60 3.89 -9.56
CA HIS A 111 -10.69 2.42 -9.62
C HIS A 111 -9.41 1.81 -9.07
N MET A 112 -9.46 0.55 -8.72
CA MET A 112 -8.28 -0.21 -8.31
C MET A 112 -7.38 -0.47 -9.52
N LEU A 113 -6.07 -0.51 -9.28
CA LEU A 113 -5.13 -1.05 -10.24
C LEU A 113 -5.34 -2.57 -10.33
N ASP A 114 -5.51 -3.08 -11.53
CA ASP A 114 -5.66 -4.51 -11.81
C ASP A 114 -4.90 -4.92 -13.08
N VAL A 115 -4.91 -6.21 -13.39
CA VAL A 115 -4.19 -6.77 -14.55
C VAL A 115 -4.70 -6.17 -15.87
N GLY A 116 -5.98 -5.79 -15.94
CA GLY A 116 -6.60 -5.24 -17.16
C GLY A 116 -6.21 -3.79 -17.46
N ASN A 117 -5.78 -3.01 -16.44
CA ASN A 117 -5.50 -1.58 -16.61
C ASN A 117 -4.05 -1.18 -16.29
N ALA A 118 -3.28 -2.05 -15.62
CA ALA A 118 -1.96 -1.68 -15.08
C ALA A 118 -0.95 -1.25 -16.15
N LEU A 119 -0.88 -1.95 -17.29
CA LEU A 119 0.10 -1.64 -18.33
C LEU A 119 -0.21 -0.29 -18.99
N ASP A 120 -1.47 0.00 -19.29
CA ASP A 120 -1.88 1.26 -19.92
C ASP A 120 -1.65 2.44 -18.97
N LEU A 121 -2.07 2.31 -17.71
CA LEU A 121 -1.91 3.36 -16.72
C LEU A 121 -0.43 3.63 -16.41
N ILE A 122 0.35 2.61 -16.08
CA ILE A 122 1.77 2.76 -15.75
C ILE A 122 2.56 3.24 -16.96
N GLY A 123 2.23 2.75 -18.16
CA GLY A 123 2.87 3.16 -19.41
C GLY A 123 2.80 4.66 -19.70
N ALA A 124 1.73 5.32 -19.26
CA ALA A 124 1.48 6.74 -19.50
C ALA A 124 2.33 7.70 -18.62
N TYR A 125 3.08 7.19 -17.65
CA TYR A 125 3.88 8.01 -16.72
C TYR A 125 5.37 7.66 -16.78
N ASP A 126 6.22 8.60 -16.34
CA ASP A 126 7.68 8.42 -16.33
C ASP A 126 8.14 7.62 -15.12
N LEU A 127 7.44 7.71 -14.00
CA LEU A 127 7.79 7.16 -12.69
C LEU A 127 6.55 6.67 -11.97
N VAL A 128 6.67 5.55 -11.25
CA VAL A 128 5.62 5.01 -10.40
C VAL A 128 6.03 5.07 -8.93
N CYS A 129 5.11 5.48 -8.07
CA CYS A 129 5.28 5.43 -6.62
C CYS A 129 4.22 4.48 -6.03
N ASP A 130 4.68 3.49 -5.27
CA ASP A 130 3.83 2.52 -4.60
C ASP A 130 3.38 3.06 -3.24
N GLY A 131 2.11 3.46 -3.16
CA GLY A 131 1.43 3.88 -1.92
C GLY A 131 0.52 2.80 -1.34
N THR A 132 0.64 1.55 -1.79
CA THR A 132 -0.24 0.43 -1.40
C THR A 132 0.23 -0.25 -0.11
N ASP A 133 -0.65 -1.01 0.51
CA ASP A 133 -0.41 -1.72 1.77
C ASP A 133 -0.63 -3.24 1.67
N ASN A 134 -0.72 -3.78 0.44
CA ASN A 134 -0.98 -5.20 0.21
C ASN A 134 -0.04 -5.83 -0.83
N PHE A 135 0.24 -7.11 -0.68
CA PHE A 135 1.16 -7.84 -1.56
C PHE A 135 0.68 -7.97 -3.00
N PRO A 136 -0.59 -8.32 -3.31
CA PRO A 136 -1.06 -8.42 -4.68
C PRO A 136 -0.80 -7.16 -5.51
N SER A 137 -1.10 -5.98 -4.96
CA SER A 137 -0.85 -4.70 -5.62
C SER A 137 0.65 -4.43 -5.83
N ARG A 138 1.50 -4.74 -4.83
CA ARG A 138 2.96 -4.56 -4.93
C ARG A 138 3.58 -5.39 -6.04
N TYR A 139 3.22 -6.68 -6.13
CA TYR A 139 3.71 -7.55 -7.21
C TYR A 139 3.19 -7.09 -8.57
N LEU A 140 1.91 -6.71 -8.68
CA LEU A 140 1.34 -6.18 -9.92
C LEU A 140 2.08 -4.91 -10.39
N ILE A 141 2.28 -3.94 -9.49
CA ILE A 141 2.98 -2.69 -9.80
C ILE A 141 4.42 -2.99 -10.23
N ASN A 142 5.15 -3.82 -9.46
CA ASN A 142 6.51 -4.19 -9.79
C ASN A 142 6.61 -4.84 -11.17
N ASP A 143 5.80 -5.86 -11.43
CA ASP A 143 5.87 -6.62 -12.66
C ASP A 143 5.49 -5.77 -13.89
N ALA A 144 4.47 -4.91 -13.76
CA ALA A 144 4.14 -3.96 -14.81
C ALA A 144 5.28 -2.95 -15.05
N CYS A 145 5.95 -2.47 -13.99
CA CYS A 145 7.12 -1.60 -14.11
C CYS A 145 8.31 -2.32 -14.79
N VAL A 146 8.54 -3.61 -14.48
CA VAL A 146 9.58 -4.43 -15.14
C VAL A 146 9.28 -4.53 -16.63
N LEU A 147 8.05 -4.92 -17.02
CA LEU A 147 7.63 -5.08 -18.41
C LEU A 147 7.75 -3.79 -19.23
N LEU A 148 7.47 -2.66 -18.61
CA LEU A 148 7.47 -1.33 -19.25
C LEU A 148 8.79 -0.57 -19.10
N GLY A 149 9.76 -1.11 -18.36
CA GLY A 149 11.02 -0.42 -18.05
C GLY A 149 10.82 0.88 -17.27
N LYS A 150 9.84 0.94 -16.36
CA LYS A 150 9.53 2.13 -15.57
C LYS A 150 10.17 2.05 -14.18
N PRO A 151 10.83 3.12 -13.70
CA PRO A 151 11.31 3.18 -12.32
C PRO A 151 10.14 3.09 -11.32
N LEU A 152 10.37 2.38 -10.22
CA LEU A 152 9.42 2.21 -9.14
C LEU A 152 10.02 2.70 -7.83
N VAL A 153 9.37 3.65 -7.16
CA VAL A 153 9.68 4.03 -5.79
C VAL A 153 8.80 3.22 -4.83
N TYR A 154 9.42 2.27 -4.17
CA TYR A 154 8.79 1.37 -3.22
C TYR A 154 8.76 1.95 -1.82
N GLY A 155 7.65 1.75 -1.10
CA GLY A 155 7.52 2.02 0.32
C GLY A 155 6.64 0.99 1.00
N SER A 156 6.99 0.64 2.24
CA SER A 156 6.21 -0.28 3.06
C SER A 156 6.26 0.12 4.52
N VAL A 157 5.18 -0.10 5.23
CA VAL A 157 5.08 0.13 6.68
C VAL A 157 4.43 -1.07 7.33
N GLN A 158 4.98 -1.48 8.46
CA GLN A 158 4.40 -2.48 9.34
C GLN A 158 4.55 -2.04 10.79
N ARG A 159 3.41 -1.76 11.45
CA ARG A 159 3.37 -1.31 12.86
C ARG A 159 4.20 -0.03 13.10
N VAL A 160 5.43 -0.20 13.53
CA VAL A 160 6.39 0.85 13.89
C VAL A 160 7.64 0.86 13.02
N ASP A 161 7.69 -0.05 12.05
CA ASP A 161 8.80 -0.19 11.11
C ASP A 161 8.40 0.24 9.71
N GLY A 162 9.37 0.69 8.91
CA GLY A 162 9.15 1.03 7.52
C GLY A 162 10.33 0.72 6.62
N GLN A 163 10.06 0.64 5.33
CA GLN A 163 11.06 0.33 4.30
C GLN A 163 10.87 1.23 3.09
N VAL A 164 11.98 1.62 2.47
CA VAL A 164 12.01 2.37 1.21
C VAL A 164 13.11 1.82 0.31
N SER A 165 12.84 1.73 -0.99
CA SER A 165 13.82 1.39 -2.02
C SER A 165 13.42 1.98 -3.37
N VAL A 166 14.34 1.95 -4.33
CA VAL A 166 14.08 2.25 -5.74
C VAL A 166 14.34 0.99 -6.55
N PHE A 167 13.35 0.60 -7.35
CA PHE A 167 13.42 -0.57 -8.23
C PHE A 167 13.30 -0.18 -9.70
N ASN A 168 13.77 -1.04 -10.58
CA ASN A 168 13.60 -0.93 -12.04
C ASN A 168 14.13 0.39 -12.64
N ARG A 169 15.13 1.03 -12.02
CA ARG A 169 15.72 2.28 -12.52
C ARG A 169 16.38 2.10 -13.89
N THR A 170 17.00 0.95 -14.10
CA THR A 170 17.62 0.53 -15.35
C THR A 170 17.23 -0.93 -15.65
N PRO A 171 17.42 -1.44 -16.86
CA PRO A 171 17.13 -2.84 -17.18
C PRO A 171 17.90 -3.88 -16.34
N THR A 172 19.01 -3.47 -15.72
CA THR A 172 19.84 -4.33 -14.86
C THR A 172 19.66 -4.06 -13.37
N SER A 173 18.82 -3.09 -13.01
CA SER A 173 18.54 -2.76 -11.61
C SER A 173 17.75 -3.88 -10.92
N HIS A 174 17.77 -3.84 -9.61
CA HIS A 174 16.94 -4.69 -8.76
C HIS A 174 15.45 -4.41 -9.00
N ASN A 175 14.62 -5.39 -8.70
CA ASN A 175 13.17 -5.23 -8.64
C ASN A 175 12.63 -5.82 -7.33
N TYR A 176 11.34 -5.66 -7.07
CA TYR A 176 10.73 -6.12 -5.83
C TYR A 176 10.90 -7.63 -5.58
N ARG A 177 11.02 -8.45 -6.64
CA ARG A 177 11.22 -9.89 -6.53
C ARG A 177 12.65 -10.27 -6.08
N ASP A 178 13.62 -9.36 -6.13
CA ASP A 178 14.93 -9.56 -5.49
C ASP A 178 14.86 -9.36 -3.97
N LEU A 179 13.92 -8.54 -3.49
CA LEU A 179 13.65 -8.37 -2.06
C LEU A 179 12.74 -9.49 -1.54
N LEU A 180 11.70 -9.83 -2.29
CA LEU A 180 10.69 -10.80 -1.91
C LEU A 180 10.30 -11.64 -3.14
N PRO A 181 11.00 -12.76 -3.40
CA PRO A 181 10.76 -13.60 -4.58
C PRO A 181 9.35 -14.17 -4.64
N GLU A 182 8.83 -14.57 -3.48
CA GLU A 182 7.49 -15.13 -3.29
C GLU A 182 6.74 -14.39 -2.18
N PRO A 183 5.41 -14.30 -2.23
CA PRO A 183 4.63 -13.72 -1.15
C PRO A 183 4.88 -14.49 0.15
N PRO A 184 5.03 -13.78 1.28
CA PRO A 184 5.10 -14.45 2.57
C PRO A 184 3.77 -15.17 2.84
N PRO A 185 3.76 -16.22 3.66
CA PRO A 185 2.53 -16.82 4.14
C PRO A 185 1.60 -15.74 4.71
N PRO A 186 0.28 -15.80 4.48
CA PRO A 186 -0.66 -14.76 4.90
C PRO A 186 -0.58 -14.39 6.37
N ASP A 187 -0.24 -15.35 7.23
CA ASP A 187 -0.16 -15.17 8.68
C ASP A 187 1.19 -14.59 9.14
N ALA A 188 2.22 -14.61 8.27
CA ALA A 188 3.55 -14.10 8.62
C ALA A 188 3.60 -12.57 8.66
N VAL A 189 2.74 -11.89 7.91
CA VAL A 189 2.73 -10.41 7.83
C VAL A 189 1.29 -9.92 7.92
N PRO A 190 0.77 -9.68 9.13
CA PRO A 190 -0.58 -9.15 9.29
C PRO A 190 -0.70 -7.75 8.65
N SER A 191 -1.86 -7.46 8.09
CA SER A 191 -2.15 -6.16 7.49
C SER A 191 -2.10 -5.03 8.52
N CYS A 192 -1.93 -3.77 8.07
CA CYS A 192 -1.98 -2.60 8.95
C CYS A 192 -3.30 -2.49 9.72
N SER A 193 -4.39 -3.04 9.18
CA SER A 193 -5.70 -3.05 9.81
C SER A 193 -5.83 -4.11 10.92
N GLU A 194 -4.96 -5.11 10.93
CA GLU A 194 -4.92 -6.19 11.93
C GLU A 194 -3.85 -5.96 13.00
N ALA A 195 -2.66 -5.54 12.58
CA ALA A 195 -1.54 -5.30 13.48
C ALA A 195 -1.53 -3.91 14.13
N GLY A 196 -2.33 -2.99 13.58
CA GLY A 196 -2.23 -1.56 13.88
C GLY A 196 -1.01 -0.92 13.20
N VAL A 197 -0.99 0.41 13.17
CA VAL A 197 0.11 1.19 12.62
C VAL A 197 0.24 2.50 13.38
N MET A 198 1.46 2.86 13.74
CA MET A 198 1.77 4.18 14.27
C MET A 198 1.59 5.23 13.17
N GLY A 199 0.62 6.14 13.31
CA GLY A 199 0.16 7.01 12.20
C GLY A 199 1.22 7.86 11.54
N VAL A 200 2.29 8.22 12.24
CA VAL A 200 3.42 8.97 11.69
C VAL A 200 4.32 8.11 10.78
N MET A 201 4.28 6.78 10.88
CA MET A 201 5.14 5.91 10.08
C MET A 201 4.86 6.00 8.57
N PRO A 202 3.61 5.85 8.11
CA PRO A 202 3.32 6.12 6.71
C PRO A 202 3.71 7.54 6.28
N GLY A 203 3.60 8.51 7.20
CA GLY A 203 4.06 9.88 6.99
C GLY A 203 5.56 9.94 6.67
N LEU A 204 6.38 9.36 7.52
CA LEU A 204 7.84 9.33 7.37
C LEU A 204 8.26 8.58 6.10
N ILE A 205 7.71 7.39 5.86
CA ILE A 205 8.06 6.57 4.70
C ILE A 205 7.61 7.24 3.38
N GLY A 206 6.40 7.81 3.33
CA GLY A 206 5.94 8.53 2.14
C GLY A 206 6.77 9.80 1.84
N LEU A 207 7.32 10.47 2.85
CA LEU A 207 8.29 11.56 2.67
C LEU A 207 9.61 11.06 2.08
N LEU A 208 10.11 9.92 2.55
CA LEU A 208 11.30 9.29 1.98
C LEU A 208 11.05 8.86 0.52
N GLN A 209 9.87 8.31 0.21
CA GLN A 209 9.47 8.02 -1.17
C GLN A 209 9.44 9.30 -2.04
N ALA A 210 8.89 10.40 -1.53
CA ALA A 210 8.89 11.68 -2.25
C ALA A 210 10.32 12.17 -2.52
N THR A 211 11.22 12.00 -1.57
CA THR A 211 12.63 12.34 -1.72
C THR A 211 13.28 11.52 -2.83
N GLU A 212 13.06 10.20 -2.86
CA GLU A 212 13.59 9.34 -3.93
C GLU A 212 13.02 9.70 -5.31
N ALA A 213 11.72 9.97 -5.39
CA ALA A 213 11.07 10.40 -6.63
C ALA A 213 11.67 11.73 -7.15
N ILE A 214 11.86 12.71 -6.28
CA ILE A 214 12.48 13.99 -6.63
C ILE A 214 13.94 13.79 -7.09
N LYS A 215 14.73 12.93 -6.44
CA LYS A 215 16.10 12.59 -6.87
C LYS A 215 16.13 11.92 -8.22
N LEU A 216 15.22 10.97 -8.47
CA LEU A 216 15.10 10.30 -9.78
C LEU A 216 14.78 11.29 -10.91
N ILE A 217 13.83 12.19 -10.69
CA ILE A 217 13.40 13.18 -11.67
C ILE A 217 14.49 14.21 -11.93
N THR A 218 15.09 14.74 -10.88
CA THR A 218 16.08 15.82 -10.99
C THR A 218 17.48 15.33 -11.30
N GLY A 219 17.76 14.05 -11.07
CA GLY A 219 19.09 13.45 -11.27
C GLY A 219 20.11 13.89 -10.20
N ILE A 220 19.66 14.37 -9.03
CA ILE A 220 20.53 14.82 -7.94
C ILE A 220 20.79 13.71 -6.93
N GLY A 221 21.93 13.75 -6.26
CA GLY A 221 22.30 12.83 -5.20
C GLY A 221 22.34 11.36 -5.65
N GLU A 222 22.22 10.45 -4.69
CA GLU A 222 22.23 9.01 -4.91
C GLU A 222 20.87 8.42 -4.53
N CYS A 223 20.22 7.70 -5.47
CA CYS A 223 18.97 7.01 -5.20
C CYS A 223 19.23 5.68 -4.47
N LEU A 224 18.20 5.16 -3.82
CA LEU A 224 18.21 3.84 -3.16
C LEU A 224 18.11 2.67 -4.15
N ASP A 225 18.69 2.81 -5.34
CA ASP A 225 18.81 1.72 -6.33
C ASP A 225 19.82 0.68 -5.82
N GLY A 226 19.39 -0.57 -5.66
CA GLY A 226 20.18 -1.64 -5.06
C GLY A 226 20.33 -1.57 -3.53
N ARG A 227 19.60 -0.70 -2.87
CA ARG A 227 19.64 -0.50 -1.43
C ARG A 227 18.23 -0.48 -0.83
N LEU A 228 18.06 -1.12 0.32
CA LEU A 228 16.84 -1.05 1.12
C LEU A 228 17.11 -0.24 2.38
N LEU A 229 16.45 0.89 2.53
CA LEU A 229 16.45 1.64 3.77
C LEU A 229 15.36 1.08 4.70
N VAL A 230 15.76 0.64 5.89
CA VAL A 230 14.86 0.15 6.95
C VAL A 230 14.85 1.17 8.08
N VAL A 231 13.65 1.54 8.50
CA VAL A 231 13.42 2.54 9.56
C VAL A 231 12.71 1.86 10.72
N ASP A 232 13.30 1.95 11.92
CA ASP A 232 12.73 1.55 13.20
C ASP A 232 12.40 2.83 13.99
N ALA A 233 11.12 3.16 14.10
CA ALA A 233 10.70 4.40 14.75
C ALA A 233 10.85 4.37 16.27
N LEU A 234 10.75 3.22 16.92
CA LEU A 234 10.88 3.14 18.37
C LEU A 234 12.31 3.41 18.83
N ALA A 235 13.29 2.92 18.06
CA ALA A 235 14.69 3.16 18.33
C ALA A 235 15.26 4.37 17.57
N MET A 236 14.47 4.99 16.67
CA MET A 236 14.90 6.03 15.73
C MET A 236 16.17 5.63 14.97
N ARG A 237 16.17 4.38 14.47
CA ARG A 237 17.30 3.82 13.73
C ARG A 237 16.97 3.70 12.26
N PHE A 238 17.93 4.11 11.46
CA PHE A 238 17.93 3.94 10.01
C PHE A 238 19.05 2.95 9.68
N ARG A 239 18.69 1.87 8.98
CA ARG A 239 19.63 0.84 8.53
C ARG A 239 19.55 0.72 7.04
N GLU A 240 20.66 0.64 6.37
CA GLU A 240 20.75 0.38 4.95
C GLU A 240 21.23 -1.05 4.72
N LEU A 241 20.50 -1.77 3.89
CA LEU A 241 20.82 -3.12 3.44
C LEU A 241 21.10 -3.09 1.95
N THR A 242 22.19 -3.70 1.53
CA THR A 242 22.49 -3.90 0.11
C THR A 242 21.64 -5.05 -0.43
N LEU A 243 20.87 -4.79 -1.47
CA LEU A 243 20.13 -5.82 -2.20
C LEU A 243 21.09 -6.53 -3.16
N ARG A 244 20.85 -7.81 -3.40
CA ARG A 244 21.58 -8.60 -4.40
C ARG A 244 20.59 -9.09 -5.44
N VAL A 245 20.96 -8.94 -6.73
CA VAL A 245 20.19 -9.54 -7.82
C VAL A 245 20.36 -11.04 -7.73
N ASP A 246 19.25 -11.76 -7.66
CA ASP A 246 19.26 -13.22 -7.82
C ASP A 246 19.38 -13.51 -9.34
N PRO A 247 20.48 -14.11 -9.78
CA PRO A 247 20.67 -14.43 -11.20
C PRO A 247 19.66 -15.47 -11.70
N ASP A 248 19.13 -16.30 -10.81
CA ASP A 248 18.19 -17.36 -11.12
C ASP A 248 16.72 -16.96 -10.89
N ARG A 249 16.47 -15.70 -10.53
CA ARG A 249 15.09 -15.21 -10.32
C ARG A 249 14.24 -15.42 -11.58
N PRO A 250 12.97 -15.84 -11.42
CA PRO A 250 12.05 -15.96 -12.55
C PRO A 250 11.91 -14.63 -13.28
N LYS A 251 12.02 -14.67 -14.62
CA LYS A 251 11.76 -13.49 -15.45
C LYS A 251 10.28 -13.15 -15.44
N VAL A 252 10.00 -11.85 -15.34
CA VAL A 252 8.63 -11.34 -15.53
C VAL A 252 8.39 -11.21 -17.03
N GLU A 253 7.57 -12.10 -17.60
CA GLU A 253 7.24 -12.12 -19.03
C GLU A 253 5.81 -11.63 -19.31
N SER A 254 4.92 -11.72 -18.33
CA SER A 254 3.54 -11.26 -18.41
C SER A 254 2.98 -10.99 -17.02
N LEU A 255 1.87 -10.26 -16.96
CA LEU A 255 1.08 -10.13 -15.72
C LEU A 255 0.33 -11.44 -15.45
N ILE A 256 0.13 -11.76 -14.17
CA ILE A 256 -0.50 -12.98 -13.68
C ILE A 256 -1.69 -12.64 -12.77
N ASP A 257 -2.44 -13.63 -12.31
CA ASP A 257 -3.43 -13.43 -11.23
C ASP A 257 -2.71 -13.27 -9.88
N TYR A 258 -2.46 -12.02 -9.48
CA TYR A 258 -1.77 -11.70 -8.22
C TYR A 258 -2.60 -12.01 -6.97
N ARG A 259 -3.91 -12.08 -7.08
CA ARG A 259 -4.78 -12.49 -5.95
C ARG A 259 -4.60 -13.98 -5.68
N GLN A 260 -4.55 -14.77 -6.73
CA GLN A 260 -4.27 -16.20 -6.61
C GLN A 260 -2.81 -16.46 -6.19
N PHE A 261 -1.86 -15.75 -6.78
CA PHE A 261 -0.43 -15.87 -6.45
C PHE A 261 -0.12 -15.57 -4.97
N CYS A 262 -0.82 -14.62 -4.37
CA CYS A 262 -0.66 -14.26 -2.96
C CYS A 262 -1.60 -15.02 -2.01
N ARG A 263 -2.39 -15.98 -2.52
CA ARG A 263 -3.19 -16.87 -1.66
C ARG A 263 -2.30 -17.97 -1.09
N PRO A 264 -2.59 -18.44 0.14
CA PRO A 264 -1.94 -19.65 0.64
C PRO A 264 -2.29 -20.82 -0.28
N ALA A 265 -1.32 -21.71 -0.47
CA ALA A 265 -1.55 -23.00 -1.10
C ALA A 265 -2.31 -23.90 -0.12
N SER A 266 -3.54 -23.56 0.24
CA SER A 266 -4.32 -24.30 1.22
C SER A 266 -5.74 -24.50 0.76
N SER A 267 -6.09 -25.76 0.76
CA SER A 267 -7.41 -26.36 1.02
C SER A 267 -8.64 -25.66 0.43
N GLU A 268 -9.45 -26.43 -0.21
CA GLU A 268 -10.88 -26.23 -0.50
C GLU A 268 -11.68 -26.00 0.80
N MET A 269 -11.40 -24.88 1.48
CA MET A 269 -12.23 -24.49 2.62
C MET A 269 -13.52 -23.88 2.12
N GLU A 270 -14.64 -24.39 2.63
CA GLU A 270 -15.96 -23.80 2.36
C GLU A 270 -16.03 -22.42 2.99
N ALA A 271 -16.17 -21.38 2.19
CA ALA A 271 -16.33 -20.00 2.63
C ALA A 271 -17.75 -19.52 2.34
N ILE A 272 -18.31 -18.76 3.28
CA ILE A 272 -19.62 -18.11 3.10
C ILE A 272 -19.45 -16.59 3.10
N THR A 273 -20.35 -15.90 2.42
CA THR A 273 -20.38 -14.42 2.42
C THR A 273 -20.99 -13.87 3.72
N VAL A 274 -20.74 -12.60 4.01
CA VAL A 274 -21.35 -11.91 5.16
C VAL A 274 -22.89 -11.91 5.06
N MET A 275 -23.45 -11.84 3.85
CA MET A 275 -24.90 -11.89 3.65
C MET A 275 -25.47 -13.27 3.94
N GLU A 276 -24.79 -14.34 3.53
CA GLU A 276 -25.16 -15.72 3.85
C GLU A 276 -25.04 -15.98 5.36
N LEU A 277 -23.97 -15.51 6.00
CA LEU A 277 -23.83 -15.57 7.45
C LEU A 277 -25.01 -14.89 8.16
N LYS A 278 -25.39 -13.69 7.72
CA LYS A 278 -26.53 -12.98 8.31
C LYS A 278 -27.83 -13.78 8.19
N VAL A 279 -28.11 -14.33 7.01
CA VAL A 279 -29.29 -15.18 6.79
C VAL A 279 -29.29 -16.39 7.73
N LEU A 280 -28.14 -17.04 7.90
CA LEU A 280 -28.01 -18.19 8.80
C LEU A 280 -28.23 -17.80 10.27
N LEU A 281 -27.66 -16.71 10.73
CA LEU A 281 -27.84 -16.22 12.10
C LEU A 281 -29.28 -15.77 12.38
N ASP A 282 -29.97 -15.19 11.37
CA ASP A 282 -31.38 -14.76 11.50
C ASP A 282 -32.36 -15.97 11.48
N SER A 283 -32.02 -17.06 10.79
CA SER A 283 -32.92 -18.22 10.59
C SER A 283 -32.70 -19.36 11.58
N ALA A 284 -31.47 -19.64 12.00
CA ALA A 284 -31.09 -20.77 12.83
C ALA A 284 -29.92 -20.49 13.76
N PRO A 285 -30.01 -19.47 14.64
CA PRO A 285 -28.88 -19.06 15.48
C PRO A 285 -28.33 -20.18 16.37
N ASP A 286 -29.20 -21.06 16.87
CA ASP A 286 -28.84 -22.16 17.76
C ASP A 286 -28.07 -23.31 17.06
N GLU A 287 -28.16 -23.38 15.72
CA GLU A 287 -27.47 -24.38 14.92
C GLU A 287 -26.03 -23.95 14.53
N ILE A 288 -25.62 -22.74 14.92
CA ILE A 288 -24.35 -22.15 14.52
C ILE A 288 -23.49 -21.86 15.76
N ALA A 289 -22.22 -22.28 15.69
CA ALA A 289 -21.17 -21.83 16.58
C ALA A 289 -20.31 -20.82 15.83
N LEU A 290 -20.53 -19.52 16.06
CA LEU A 290 -19.73 -18.46 15.43
C LEU A 290 -18.53 -18.10 16.30
N VAL A 291 -17.32 -18.24 15.77
CA VAL A 291 -16.07 -18.00 16.48
C VAL A 291 -15.31 -16.83 15.84
N ASP A 292 -15.00 -15.84 16.65
CA ASP A 292 -14.15 -14.71 16.30
C ASP A 292 -12.70 -14.99 16.71
N VAL A 293 -11.79 -15.12 15.73
CA VAL A 293 -10.37 -15.40 15.99
C VAL A 293 -9.49 -14.16 15.98
N ARG A 294 -10.11 -12.99 16.07
CA ARG A 294 -9.39 -11.71 16.18
C ARG A 294 -8.81 -11.49 17.58
N ASN A 295 -8.02 -10.44 17.73
CA ASN A 295 -7.51 -10.03 19.04
C ASN A 295 -8.60 -9.36 19.90
N PRO A 296 -8.51 -9.40 21.24
CA PRO A 296 -9.47 -8.76 22.12
C PRO A 296 -9.73 -7.28 21.81
N ALA A 297 -8.68 -6.50 21.55
CA ALA A 297 -8.79 -5.09 21.20
C ALA A 297 -9.58 -4.83 19.90
N GLU A 298 -9.56 -5.77 18.94
CA GLU A 298 -10.36 -5.66 17.71
C GLU A 298 -11.84 -5.97 17.97
N ALA A 299 -12.12 -6.93 18.85
CA ALA A 299 -13.48 -7.29 19.24
C ALA A 299 -14.15 -6.20 20.09
N GLU A 300 -13.38 -5.46 20.90
CA GLU A 300 -13.88 -4.29 21.65
C GLU A 300 -14.32 -3.13 20.74
N VAL A 301 -13.68 -2.98 19.58
CA VAL A 301 -14.05 -1.92 18.60
C VAL A 301 -15.35 -2.27 17.89
N ALA A 302 -15.51 -3.53 17.48
CA ALA A 302 -16.71 -4.03 16.84
C ALA A 302 -16.74 -5.56 16.93
N SER A 303 -17.88 -6.16 17.23
CA SER A 303 -18.08 -7.62 17.27
C SER A 303 -19.40 -7.98 16.59
N ILE A 304 -19.49 -9.22 16.14
CA ILE A 304 -20.77 -9.81 15.65
C ILE A 304 -21.48 -10.36 16.88
N GLU A 305 -22.74 -9.99 17.05
CA GLU A 305 -23.56 -10.47 18.16
C GLU A 305 -23.66 -12.00 18.13
N GLY A 306 -23.47 -12.64 19.28
CA GLY A 306 -23.44 -14.09 19.41
C GLY A 306 -22.13 -14.76 19.04
N SER A 307 -21.09 -14.01 18.61
CA SER A 307 -19.76 -14.59 18.34
C SER A 307 -19.01 -14.86 19.64
N HIS A 308 -18.25 -15.96 19.65
CA HIS A 308 -17.36 -16.34 20.73
C HIS A 308 -15.94 -15.93 20.41
N LEU A 309 -15.36 -14.99 21.17
CA LEU A 309 -13.98 -14.57 20.99
C LEU A 309 -13.01 -15.68 21.47
N VAL A 310 -12.24 -16.19 20.51
CA VAL A 310 -11.15 -17.17 20.74
C VAL A 310 -9.97 -16.76 19.86
N PRO A 311 -9.05 -15.93 20.38
CA PRO A 311 -7.92 -15.43 19.59
C PRO A 311 -7.12 -16.54 18.93
N LEU A 312 -6.67 -16.34 17.67
CA LEU A 312 -5.89 -17.32 16.92
C LEU A 312 -4.66 -17.82 17.72
N ALA A 313 -3.96 -16.94 18.42
CA ALA A 313 -2.81 -17.32 19.26
C ALA A 313 -3.14 -18.40 20.31
N SER A 314 -4.38 -18.42 20.85
CA SER A 314 -4.81 -19.46 21.80
C SER A 314 -5.09 -20.80 21.11
N LEU A 315 -5.36 -20.79 19.80
CA LEU A 315 -5.47 -22.02 19.00
C LEU A 315 -4.10 -22.55 18.62
N GLU A 316 -3.18 -21.67 18.23
CA GLU A 316 -1.80 -22.02 17.89
C GLU A 316 -1.04 -22.61 19.09
N SER A 317 -1.33 -22.13 20.30
CA SER A 317 -0.79 -22.72 21.54
C SER A 317 -1.47 -24.04 21.94
N GLY A 318 -2.59 -24.39 21.30
CA GLY A 318 -3.39 -25.57 21.62
C GLY A 318 -4.37 -25.39 22.79
N GLU A 319 -4.30 -24.26 23.53
CA GLU A 319 -5.10 -24.03 24.74
C GLU A 319 -6.60 -23.94 24.47
N ALA A 320 -7.01 -23.49 23.28
CA ALA A 320 -8.42 -23.22 22.98
C ALA A 320 -9.09 -24.27 22.08
N ILE A 321 -8.39 -25.31 21.62
CA ILE A 321 -8.93 -26.32 20.71
C ILE A 321 -10.15 -27.02 21.29
N ASP A 322 -10.04 -27.50 22.54
CA ASP A 322 -11.13 -28.21 23.20
C ASP A 322 -12.33 -27.30 23.49
N ARG A 323 -12.09 -26.02 23.73
CA ARG A 323 -13.14 -25.02 23.89
C ARG A 323 -13.94 -24.85 22.59
N ILE A 324 -13.27 -24.77 21.44
CA ILE A 324 -13.98 -24.64 20.14
C ILE A 324 -14.73 -25.93 19.83
N ARG A 325 -14.14 -27.10 20.08
CA ARG A 325 -14.83 -28.38 19.88
C ARG A 325 -16.12 -28.47 20.71
N ALA A 326 -16.08 -28.04 21.96
CA ALA A 326 -17.26 -27.99 22.81
C ALA A 326 -18.31 -26.97 22.31
N LEU A 327 -17.89 -25.83 21.81
CA LEU A 327 -18.78 -24.82 21.20
C LEU A 327 -19.43 -25.35 19.89
N ALA A 328 -18.74 -26.17 19.14
CA ALA A 328 -19.19 -26.73 17.88
C ALA A 328 -20.02 -28.02 18.03
N GLU A 329 -20.14 -28.58 19.25
CA GLU A 329 -20.87 -29.83 19.44
C GLU A 329 -22.33 -29.72 19.01
N GLY A 330 -22.70 -30.46 17.97
CA GLY A 330 -24.05 -30.45 17.37
C GLY A 330 -24.41 -29.21 16.57
N ARG A 331 -23.44 -28.33 16.31
CA ARG A 331 -23.62 -27.06 15.57
C ARG A 331 -22.64 -26.93 14.40
N ARG A 332 -23.03 -26.18 13.38
CA ARG A 332 -22.11 -25.81 12.29
C ARG A 332 -21.13 -24.75 12.81
N LEU A 333 -19.84 -25.10 12.79
CA LEU A 333 -18.78 -24.16 13.16
C LEU A 333 -18.53 -23.17 12.01
N LEU A 334 -18.62 -21.88 12.31
CA LEU A 334 -18.22 -20.80 11.43
C LEU A 334 -17.15 -19.96 12.13
N VAL A 335 -16.03 -19.76 11.44
CA VAL A 335 -14.89 -19.02 12.00
C VAL A 335 -14.71 -17.73 11.19
N HIS A 336 -14.62 -16.59 11.85
CA HIS A 336 -14.40 -15.33 11.18
C HIS A 336 -13.24 -14.53 11.74
N CYS A 337 -12.68 -13.71 10.88
CA CYS A 337 -11.78 -12.61 11.23
C CYS A 337 -12.10 -11.40 10.34
N LYS A 338 -11.20 -10.45 10.18
CA LYS A 338 -11.45 -9.25 9.36
C LYS A 338 -11.32 -9.52 7.86
N LEU A 339 -10.32 -10.30 7.42
CA LEU A 339 -9.96 -10.47 6.01
C LEU A 339 -9.90 -11.93 5.53
N GLY A 340 -10.20 -12.90 6.38
CA GLY A 340 -10.24 -14.34 6.02
C GLY A 340 -8.95 -15.12 6.33
N GLY A 341 -7.77 -14.52 6.39
CA GLY A 341 -6.50 -15.23 6.62
C GLY A 341 -6.44 -15.96 7.97
N ARG A 342 -6.66 -15.24 9.06
CA ARG A 342 -6.65 -15.83 10.42
C ARG A 342 -7.75 -16.88 10.61
N SER A 343 -8.93 -16.68 10.05
CA SER A 343 -10.01 -17.68 10.11
C SER A 343 -9.67 -18.93 9.32
N ALA A 344 -9.04 -18.80 8.14
CA ALA A 344 -8.54 -19.94 7.37
C ALA A 344 -7.51 -20.73 8.19
N ARG A 345 -6.53 -20.05 8.77
CA ARG A 345 -5.52 -20.69 9.64
C ARG A 345 -6.13 -21.38 10.86
N ALA A 346 -7.14 -20.78 11.48
CA ALA A 346 -7.85 -21.37 12.59
C ALA A 346 -8.55 -22.68 12.21
N VAL A 347 -9.19 -22.71 11.01
CA VAL A 347 -9.85 -23.94 10.50
C VAL A 347 -8.83 -25.04 10.20
N GLU A 348 -7.62 -24.73 9.74
CA GLU A 348 -6.54 -25.72 9.56
C GLU A 348 -6.07 -26.35 10.87
N LEU A 349 -6.17 -25.65 11.98
CA LEU A 349 -5.75 -26.12 13.30
C LEU A 349 -6.83 -26.97 14.01
N LEU A 350 -8.08 -26.91 13.57
CA LEU A 350 -9.24 -27.59 14.16
C LEU A 350 -9.55 -28.93 13.51
#